data_00810840e10e5122e27a778b364a7244
#
_entry.id   00810840e10e5122e27a778b364a7244
#
_cell.length_a   1.000
_cell.length_b   1.000
_cell.length_c   1.000
_cell.angle_alpha   90.00
_cell.angle_beta   90.00
_cell.angle_gamma   90.00
#
_symmetry.space_group_name_H-M   'P 1'
#
loop_
_entity.id
_entity.type
_entity.pdbx_description
1 polymer ?
#
loop_
_entity_poly.entity_id
_entity_poly.type
_entity_poly.pdbx_seq_one_letter_code
_entity_poly.pdbx_strand_id
1 'polypeptide(L)'
;GGDFPDVSLSSNMAPEHIEYLKSICKKYDVTPISYGVVYAKDEAEIRKAFEFAKTMGMKYISFEDDPAKFPIWDKLADEYGILPCVHNHAKHDNYQVWDYKWVAKHIAPYKNIGVCADNGAWTCSGLDGIEALRALKGKIYTVHLKDQKDFGVSNSPVVIYGTGVVPVDKVLQELDAQGYDGYLII
;
A
#
# COMPACT_ATOMS: atom_id res chain seq x y z
N GLY A 1 12.15 -12.41 14.17
CA GLY A 1 11.43 -13.55 14.77
C GLY A 1 12.02 -14.90 14.34
N GLY A 2 11.53 -16.00 14.93
CA GLY A 2 12.05 -17.33 14.63
C GLY A 2 13.53 -17.49 14.96
N ASP A 3 14.30 -18.09 14.04
CA ASP A 3 15.73 -18.35 14.22
C ASP A 3 16.60 -17.08 14.20
N PHE A 4 16.02 -15.93 13.79
CA PHE A 4 16.69 -14.63 13.73
C PHE A 4 15.88 -13.54 14.45
N PRO A 5 15.80 -13.58 15.81
CA PRO A 5 14.94 -12.69 16.59
C PRO A 5 15.30 -11.19 16.43
N ASP A 6 16.57 -10.89 16.19
CA ASP A 6 17.08 -9.52 16.08
C ASP A 6 17.09 -8.97 14.63
N VAL A 7 16.57 -9.75 13.67
CA VAL A 7 16.50 -9.34 12.28
C VAL A 7 15.13 -8.73 11.98
N SER A 8 15.11 -7.45 11.62
CA SER A 8 13.92 -6.76 11.12
C SER A 8 13.66 -7.13 9.66
N LEU A 9 12.39 -7.38 9.33
CA LEU A 9 11.96 -7.60 7.96
C LEU A 9 12.08 -6.29 7.16
N SER A 10 13.07 -6.21 6.28
CA SER A 10 13.33 -5.01 5.47
C SER A 10 14.16 -5.32 4.23
N SER A 11 14.20 -4.38 3.29
CA SER A 11 15.07 -4.42 2.12
C SER A 11 16.58 -4.36 2.44
N ASN A 12 16.95 -4.15 3.69
CA ASN A 12 18.34 -4.16 4.18
C ASN A 12 18.75 -5.51 4.79
N MET A 13 17.92 -6.54 4.68
CA MET A 13 18.27 -7.88 5.18
C MET A 13 19.47 -8.45 4.42
N ALA A 14 20.34 -9.18 5.14
CA ALA A 14 21.40 -9.93 4.53
C ALA A 14 20.83 -11.07 3.64
N PRO A 15 21.55 -11.47 2.59
CA PRO A 15 21.07 -12.50 1.64
C PRO A 15 20.62 -13.80 2.31
N GLU A 16 21.35 -14.26 3.33
CA GLU A 16 20.98 -15.47 4.10
C GLU A 16 19.63 -15.34 4.83
N HIS A 17 19.30 -14.14 5.32
CA HIS A 17 18.00 -13.89 5.95
C HIS A 17 16.87 -13.85 4.93
N ILE A 18 17.12 -13.36 3.72
CA ILE A 18 16.15 -13.37 2.63
C ILE A 18 15.85 -14.80 2.20
N GLU A 19 16.89 -15.64 2.04
CA GLU A 19 16.71 -17.04 1.68
C GLU A 19 15.97 -17.82 2.79
N TYR A 20 16.26 -17.52 4.06
CA TYR A 20 15.50 -18.07 5.18
C TYR A 20 14.02 -17.66 5.09
N LEU A 21 13.72 -16.38 4.86
CA LEU A 21 12.35 -15.89 4.69
C LEU A 21 11.62 -16.60 3.54
N LYS A 22 12.28 -16.77 2.40
CA LYS A 22 11.72 -17.53 1.26
C LYS A 22 11.43 -18.97 1.64
N SER A 23 12.31 -19.61 2.43
CA SER A 23 12.11 -20.98 2.91
C SER A 23 10.88 -21.09 3.81
N ILE A 24 10.64 -20.10 4.67
CA ILE A 24 9.45 -20.03 5.53
C ILE A 24 8.19 -19.82 4.70
N CYS A 25 8.21 -18.89 3.75
CA CYS A 25 7.08 -18.69 2.84
C CYS A 25 6.73 -20.00 2.11
N LYS A 26 7.72 -20.69 1.56
CA LYS A 26 7.54 -21.99 0.90
C LYS A 26 7.00 -23.06 1.84
N LYS A 27 7.55 -23.15 3.06
CA LYS A 27 7.15 -24.16 4.07
C LYS A 27 5.67 -24.04 4.44
N TYR A 28 5.15 -22.83 4.52
CA TYR A 28 3.78 -22.55 4.95
C TYR A 28 2.83 -22.20 3.79
N ASP A 29 3.28 -22.38 2.55
CA ASP A 29 2.51 -22.08 1.32
C ASP A 29 1.99 -20.62 1.31
N VAL A 30 2.88 -19.68 1.70
CA VAL A 30 2.58 -18.23 1.71
C VAL A 30 3.26 -17.59 0.52
N THR A 31 2.49 -16.87 -0.29
CA THR A 31 3.01 -16.05 -1.38
C THR A 31 3.04 -14.59 -0.97
N PRO A 32 4.22 -13.98 -0.78
CA PRO A 32 4.30 -12.55 -0.49
C PRO A 32 3.89 -11.75 -1.74
N ILE A 33 2.96 -10.80 -1.58
CA ILE A 33 2.38 -10.05 -2.69
C ILE A 33 2.93 -8.62 -2.76
N SER A 34 3.15 -8.01 -1.61
CA SER A 34 3.54 -6.61 -1.49
C SER A 34 4.59 -6.41 -0.41
N TYR A 35 5.42 -5.39 -0.59
CA TYR A 35 6.37 -4.89 0.40
C TYR A 35 6.04 -3.44 0.75
N GLY A 36 6.12 -3.08 2.03
CA GLY A 36 5.95 -1.68 2.47
C GLY A 36 5.39 -1.57 3.90
N VAL A 37 5.14 -0.38 4.39
CA VAL A 37 5.24 0.90 3.68
C VAL A 37 6.70 1.36 3.65
N VAL A 38 7.20 1.75 2.48
CA VAL A 38 8.57 2.22 2.28
C VAL A 38 8.63 3.74 2.38
N TYR A 39 9.58 4.22 3.18
CA TYR A 39 9.96 5.63 3.31
C TYR A 39 11.43 5.74 2.88
N ALA A 40 11.68 6.12 1.64
CA ALA A 40 13.03 6.12 1.09
C ALA A 40 13.68 7.51 1.18
N LYS A 41 14.95 7.58 1.59
CA LYS A 41 15.70 8.83 1.61
C LYS A 41 16.11 9.28 0.22
N ASP A 42 16.53 8.32 -0.61
CA ASP A 42 17.12 8.57 -1.92
C ASP A 42 16.82 7.43 -2.92
N GLU A 43 17.30 7.59 -4.17
CA GLU A 43 17.15 6.57 -5.22
C GLU A 43 17.77 5.22 -4.84
N ALA A 44 18.86 5.19 -4.08
CA ALA A 44 19.50 3.94 -3.71
C ALA A 44 18.61 3.10 -2.78
N GLU A 45 17.92 3.75 -1.84
CA GLU A 45 16.96 3.06 -0.96
C GLU A 45 15.71 2.61 -1.73
N ILE A 46 15.22 3.41 -2.68
CA ILE A 46 14.12 3.00 -3.57
C ILE A 46 14.53 1.76 -4.37
N ARG A 47 15.72 1.76 -4.98
CA ARG A 47 16.24 0.64 -5.75
C ARG A 47 16.35 -0.64 -4.91
N LYS A 48 16.86 -0.54 -3.69
CA LYS A 48 16.91 -1.68 -2.75
C LYS A 48 15.52 -2.26 -2.46
N ALA A 49 14.50 -1.41 -2.34
CA ALA A 49 13.12 -1.89 -2.14
C ALA A 49 12.64 -2.69 -3.36
N PHE A 50 12.93 -2.24 -4.58
CA PHE A 50 12.61 -2.99 -5.79
C PHE A 50 13.40 -4.30 -5.92
N GLU A 51 14.70 -4.29 -5.61
CA GLU A 51 15.54 -5.50 -5.60
C GLU A 51 15.02 -6.54 -4.61
N PHE A 52 14.67 -6.11 -3.40
CA PHE A 52 14.07 -6.97 -2.40
C PHE A 52 12.73 -7.55 -2.87
N ALA A 53 11.83 -6.71 -3.35
CA ALA A 53 10.52 -7.13 -3.84
C ALA A 53 10.66 -8.13 -5.00
N LYS A 54 11.60 -7.88 -5.94
CA LYS A 54 11.91 -8.79 -7.04
C LYS A 54 12.44 -10.14 -6.54
N THR A 55 13.37 -10.14 -5.58
CA THR A 55 13.94 -11.35 -4.98
C THR A 55 12.89 -12.19 -4.29
N MET A 56 11.89 -11.54 -3.68
CA MET A 56 10.76 -12.19 -3.01
C MET A 56 9.61 -12.56 -3.95
N GLY A 57 9.65 -12.17 -5.24
CA GLY A 57 8.58 -12.42 -6.21
C GLY A 57 7.32 -11.58 -5.99
N MET A 58 7.45 -10.43 -5.33
CA MET A 58 6.34 -9.53 -5.04
C MET A 58 5.92 -8.74 -6.28
N LYS A 59 4.64 -8.36 -6.34
CA LYS A 59 4.05 -7.59 -7.45
C LYS A 59 3.98 -6.09 -7.16
N TYR A 60 3.91 -5.71 -5.89
CA TYR A 60 3.65 -4.34 -5.46
C TYR A 60 4.65 -3.88 -4.40
N ILE A 61 4.89 -2.56 -4.37
CA ILE A 61 5.57 -1.89 -3.26
C ILE A 61 4.69 -0.73 -2.83
N SER A 62 4.20 -0.74 -1.59
CA SER A 62 3.54 0.44 -1.02
C SER A 62 4.57 1.40 -0.46
N PHE A 63 4.39 2.69 -0.74
CA PHE A 63 5.33 3.73 -0.33
C PHE A 63 4.64 5.03 0.04
N GLU A 64 5.34 5.84 0.83
CA GLU A 64 5.00 7.23 1.14
C GLU A 64 6.27 8.06 1.00
N ASP A 65 6.34 8.85 -0.05
CA ASP A 65 7.48 9.69 -0.36
C ASP A 65 7.05 11.07 -0.86
N ASP A 66 8.00 12.00 -0.84
CA ASP A 66 7.84 13.30 -1.49
C ASP A 66 7.57 13.10 -3.00
N PRO A 67 6.59 13.80 -3.60
CA PRO A 67 6.33 13.75 -5.04
C PRO A 67 7.55 14.02 -5.92
N ALA A 68 8.55 14.73 -5.44
CA ALA A 68 9.81 14.92 -6.14
C ALA A 68 10.54 13.60 -6.47
N LYS A 69 10.24 12.51 -5.73
CA LYS A 69 10.79 11.17 -5.97
C LYS A 69 9.91 10.30 -6.87
N PHE A 70 8.68 10.70 -7.19
CA PHE A 70 7.78 9.92 -8.04
C PHE A 70 8.36 9.56 -9.40
N PRO A 71 9.14 10.43 -10.09
CA PRO A 71 9.82 10.05 -11.32
C PRO A 71 10.76 8.85 -11.16
N ILE A 72 11.41 8.73 -9.99
CA ILE A 72 12.32 7.61 -9.68
C ILE A 72 11.53 6.32 -9.49
N TRP A 73 10.43 6.38 -8.72
CA TRP A 73 9.53 5.26 -8.51
C TRP A 73 8.94 4.75 -9.83
N ASP A 74 8.47 5.64 -10.70
CA ASP A 74 7.89 5.29 -12.00
C ASP A 74 8.91 4.65 -12.95
N LYS A 75 10.13 5.21 -13.02
CA LYS A 75 11.26 4.67 -13.80
C LYS A 75 11.65 3.26 -13.34
N LEU A 76 11.81 3.06 -12.03
CA LEU A 76 12.20 1.77 -11.49
C LEU A 76 11.08 0.72 -11.63
N ALA A 77 9.81 1.14 -11.64
CA ALA A 77 8.71 0.24 -11.95
C ALA A 77 8.84 -0.38 -13.36
N ASP A 78 9.20 0.40 -14.36
CA ASP A 78 9.47 -0.14 -15.72
C ASP A 78 10.70 -1.07 -15.73
N GLU A 79 11.76 -0.72 -14.98
CA GLU A 79 12.99 -1.52 -14.90
C GLU A 79 12.78 -2.89 -14.26
N TYR A 80 11.99 -2.95 -13.18
CA TYR A 80 11.81 -4.16 -12.38
C TYR A 80 10.53 -4.93 -12.69
N GLY A 81 9.55 -4.33 -13.36
CA GLY A 81 8.24 -4.90 -13.62
C GLY A 81 7.39 -5.04 -12.33
N ILE A 82 7.58 -4.15 -11.35
CA ILE A 82 6.89 -4.14 -10.06
C ILE A 82 6.17 -2.80 -9.92
N LEU A 83 4.94 -2.81 -9.47
CA LEU A 83 4.08 -1.62 -9.41
C LEU A 83 4.16 -0.92 -8.05
N PRO A 84 4.67 0.32 -8.00
CA PRO A 84 4.65 1.12 -6.78
C PRO A 84 3.27 1.72 -6.55
N CYS A 85 2.82 1.70 -5.30
CA CYS A 85 1.52 2.24 -4.88
C CYS A 85 1.69 3.22 -3.73
N VAL A 86 1.19 4.43 -3.90
CA VAL A 86 1.09 5.41 -2.81
C VAL A 86 0.12 4.86 -1.77
N HIS A 87 0.55 4.79 -0.51
CA HIS A 87 -0.28 4.34 0.61
C HIS A 87 -0.76 5.55 1.42
N ASN A 88 -2.04 5.62 1.69
CA ASN A 88 -2.61 6.68 2.52
C ASN A 88 -2.79 6.23 3.98
N HIS A 89 -2.35 7.06 4.91
CA HIS A 89 -2.69 6.97 6.33
C HIS A 89 -3.75 8.02 6.70
N ALA A 90 -4.22 7.97 7.94
CA ALA A 90 -5.15 8.97 8.45
C ALA A 90 -4.48 10.36 8.50
N LYS A 91 -5.30 11.39 8.34
CA LYS A 91 -4.87 12.80 8.34
C LYS A 91 -4.10 13.16 9.61
N HIS A 92 -2.93 13.76 9.43
CA HIS A 92 -2.15 14.41 10.48
C HIS A 92 -1.39 15.63 9.92
N ASP A 93 -0.76 16.41 10.78
CA ASP A 93 -0.06 17.63 10.40
C ASP A 93 1.06 17.36 9.38
N ASN A 94 1.19 18.26 8.39
CA ASN A 94 2.19 18.21 7.31
C ASN A 94 2.16 16.97 6.40
N TYR A 95 1.12 16.18 6.47
CA TYR A 95 0.92 14.98 5.66
C TYR A 95 -0.24 15.19 4.68
N GLN A 96 -0.02 15.02 3.38
CA GLN A 96 -1.01 15.29 2.33
C GLN A 96 -1.58 14.04 1.67
N VAL A 97 -0.93 12.88 1.82
CA VAL A 97 -1.30 11.64 1.13
C VAL A 97 -2.64 11.06 1.62
N TRP A 98 -3.18 11.56 2.74
CA TRP A 98 -4.52 11.24 3.20
C TRP A 98 -5.62 11.77 2.25
N ASP A 99 -5.35 12.86 1.51
CA ASP A 99 -6.29 13.45 0.57
C ASP A 99 -6.19 12.76 -0.80
N TYR A 100 -7.16 11.93 -1.11
CA TYR A 100 -7.20 11.22 -2.39
C TYR A 100 -7.20 12.15 -3.62
N LYS A 101 -7.71 13.39 -3.51
CA LYS A 101 -7.68 14.38 -4.60
C LYS A 101 -6.26 14.87 -4.83
N TRP A 102 -5.53 15.10 -3.75
CA TRP A 102 -4.11 15.44 -3.83
C TRP A 102 -3.32 14.28 -4.45
N VAL A 103 -3.56 13.03 -4.00
CA VAL A 103 -2.90 11.84 -4.57
C VAL A 103 -3.20 11.70 -6.06
N ALA A 104 -4.48 11.74 -6.45
CA ALA A 104 -4.89 11.62 -7.85
C ALA A 104 -4.17 12.64 -8.76
N LYS A 105 -4.05 13.89 -8.30
CA LYS A 105 -3.34 14.95 -9.03
C LYS A 105 -1.86 14.64 -9.20
N HIS A 106 -1.19 14.16 -8.15
CA HIS A 106 0.26 13.97 -8.16
C HIS A 106 0.71 12.70 -8.88
N ILE A 107 -0.12 11.64 -8.88
CA ILE A 107 0.21 10.41 -9.62
C ILE A 107 -0.23 10.43 -11.07
N ALA A 108 -1.09 11.38 -11.49
CA ALA A 108 -1.63 11.46 -12.85
C ALA A 108 -0.57 11.44 -13.96
N PRO A 109 0.62 12.10 -13.82
CA PRO A 109 1.65 12.10 -14.85
C PRO A 109 2.36 10.75 -15.03
N TYR A 110 2.25 9.83 -14.07
CA TYR A 110 3.05 8.60 -14.01
C TYR A 110 2.24 7.39 -14.48
N LYS A 111 2.85 6.59 -15.34
CA LYS A 111 2.21 5.41 -15.93
C LYS A 111 2.03 4.30 -14.89
N ASN A 112 3.08 4.03 -14.12
CA ASN A 112 3.19 2.83 -13.28
C ASN A 112 2.81 3.08 -11.82
N ILE A 113 2.68 4.34 -11.38
CA ILE A 113 2.31 4.65 -10.01
C ILE A 113 0.80 4.52 -9.84
N GLY A 114 0.40 3.70 -8.88
CA GLY A 114 -0.99 3.57 -8.44
C GLY A 114 -1.15 3.85 -6.95
N VAL A 115 -2.20 3.29 -6.37
CA VAL A 115 -2.57 3.51 -4.96
C VAL A 115 -2.78 2.18 -4.26
N CYS A 116 -2.24 2.08 -3.06
CA CYS A 116 -2.65 1.14 -2.03
C CYS A 116 -3.74 1.84 -1.20
N ALA A 117 -5.00 1.62 -1.55
CA ALA A 117 -6.14 2.35 -1.03
C ALA A 117 -6.53 1.85 0.37
N ASP A 118 -6.24 2.62 1.42
CA ASP A 118 -6.71 2.31 2.78
C ASP A 118 -8.02 3.05 3.07
N ASN A 119 -9.14 2.34 2.94
CA ASN A 119 -10.46 2.91 3.18
C ASN A 119 -10.69 3.31 4.64
N GLY A 120 -10.07 2.61 5.60
CA GLY A 120 -10.12 2.96 7.00
C GLY A 120 -9.41 4.27 7.29
N ALA A 121 -8.26 4.52 6.67
CA ALA A 121 -7.53 5.77 6.80
C ALA A 121 -8.32 6.96 6.23
N TRP A 122 -9.03 6.80 5.12
CA TRP A 122 -9.95 7.83 4.62
C TRP A 122 -11.11 8.08 5.59
N THR A 123 -11.71 7.01 6.12
CA THR A 123 -12.77 7.12 7.13
C THR A 123 -12.29 7.88 8.37
N CYS A 124 -11.11 7.56 8.88
CA CYS A 124 -10.48 8.29 9.99
C CYS A 124 -10.22 9.77 9.65
N SER A 125 -9.96 10.08 8.39
CA SER A 125 -9.74 11.43 7.88
C SER A 125 -11.05 12.23 7.64
N GLY A 126 -12.21 11.61 7.85
CA GLY A 126 -13.51 12.22 7.57
C GLY A 126 -13.84 12.28 6.06
N LEU A 127 -13.28 11.37 5.27
CA LEU A 127 -13.51 11.29 3.83
C LEU A 127 -14.41 10.10 3.48
N ASP A 128 -15.20 10.26 2.43
CA ASP A 128 -15.96 9.16 1.83
C ASP A 128 -15.03 8.27 1.01
N GLY A 129 -14.83 7.02 1.49
CA GLY A 129 -13.97 6.04 0.83
C GLY A 129 -14.49 5.63 -0.57
N ILE A 130 -15.80 5.68 -0.81
CA ILE A 130 -16.40 5.35 -2.13
C ILE A 130 -16.09 6.46 -3.13
N GLU A 131 -16.21 7.73 -2.72
CA GLU A 131 -15.77 8.85 -3.56
C GLU A 131 -14.29 8.78 -3.88
N ALA A 132 -13.47 8.40 -2.88
CA ALA A 132 -12.03 8.24 -3.07
C ALA A 132 -11.71 7.12 -4.11
N LEU A 133 -12.36 5.96 -4.00
CA LEU A 133 -12.22 4.87 -4.98
C LEU A 133 -12.62 5.31 -6.39
N ARG A 134 -13.70 6.07 -6.53
CA ARG A 134 -14.15 6.62 -7.83
C ARG A 134 -13.15 7.58 -8.43
N ALA A 135 -12.61 8.48 -7.61
CA ALA A 135 -11.61 9.46 -8.04
C ALA A 135 -10.29 8.81 -8.49
N LEU A 136 -9.96 7.64 -7.94
CA LEU A 136 -8.74 6.88 -8.21
C LEU A 136 -8.95 5.69 -9.16
N LYS A 137 -10.11 5.63 -9.83
CA LYS A 137 -10.43 4.55 -10.77
C LYS A 137 -9.31 4.30 -11.79
N GLY A 138 -8.93 3.03 -11.96
CA GLY A 138 -7.85 2.62 -12.87
C GLY A 138 -6.43 2.79 -12.31
N LYS A 139 -6.30 3.33 -11.10
CA LYS A 139 -5.03 3.49 -10.38
C LYS A 139 -5.00 2.73 -9.04
N ILE A 140 -6.03 1.99 -8.69
CA ILE A 140 -6.09 1.20 -7.47
C ILE A 140 -5.41 -0.15 -7.72
N TYR A 141 -4.28 -0.41 -7.06
CA TYR A 141 -3.52 -1.64 -7.23
C TYR A 141 -3.73 -2.63 -6.09
N THR A 142 -3.83 -2.12 -4.86
CA THR A 142 -4.19 -2.91 -3.67
C THR A 142 -5.14 -2.11 -2.79
N VAL A 143 -5.91 -2.81 -1.96
CA VAL A 143 -6.84 -2.18 -1.03
C VAL A 143 -6.59 -2.73 0.37
N HIS A 144 -6.36 -1.85 1.34
CA HIS A 144 -6.48 -2.20 2.75
C HIS A 144 -7.95 -2.02 3.16
N LEU A 145 -8.64 -3.14 3.30
CA LEU A 145 -10.04 -3.14 3.69
C LEU A 145 -10.13 -3.15 5.22
N LYS A 146 -10.75 -2.12 5.78
CA LYS A 146 -10.92 -1.97 7.23
C LYS A 146 -12.31 -1.46 7.53
N ASP A 147 -12.87 -1.88 8.66
CA ASP A 147 -14.02 -1.22 9.26
C ASP A 147 -13.58 -0.43 10.49
N GLN A 148 -14.03 0.81 10.61
CA GLN A 148 -13.64 1.74 11.67
C GLN A 148 -14.84 2.01 12.60
N LYS A 149 -14.54 2.16 13.89
CA LYS A 149 -15.59 2.44 14.88
C LYS A 149 -16.25 3.80 14.66
N ASP A 150 -15.45 4.82 14.34
CA ASP A 150 -15.91 6.22 14.29
C ASP A 150 -15.46 6.89 12.99
N PHE A 151 -16.28 7.81 12.46
CA PHE A 151 -15.98 8.61 11.28
C PHE A 151 -15.29 9.93 11.67
N GLY A 152 -14.22 10.30 10.96
CA GLY A 152 -13.51 11.57 11.18
C GLY A 152 -12.66 11.61 12.45
N VAL A 153 -12.36 10.46 13.03
CA VAL A 153 -11.52 10.32 14.23
C VAL A 153 -10.22 9.65 13.86
N SER A 154 -9.10 10.38 13.88
CA SER A 154 -7.79 9.94 13.38
C SER A 154 -7.28 8.61 13.97
N ASN A 155 -7.59 8.34 15.23
CA ASN A 155 -7.17 7.12 15.93
C ASN A 155 -8.37 6.19 16.21
N SER A 156 -9.42 6.24 15.38
CA SER A 156 -10.55 5.32 15.54
C SER A 156 -10.06 3.87 15.45
N PRO A 157 -10.47 3.00 16.37
CA PRO A 157 -10.06 1.60 16.32
C PRO A 157 -10.72 0.87 15.16
N VAL A 158 -9.96 -0.08 14.58
CA VAL A 158 -10.49 -1.07 13.66
C VAL A 158 -11.43 -2.01 14.43
N VAL A 159 -12.55 -2.34 13.84
CA VAL A 159 -13.58 -3.23 14.42
C VAL A 159 -13.90 -4.37 13.46
N ILE A 160 -14.69 -5.34 13.93
CA ILE A 160 -15.17 -6.44 13.10
C ILE A 160 -16.03 -5.87 11.96
N TYR A 161 -15.85 -6.40 10.76
CA TYR A 161 -16.61 -5.95 9.58
C TYR A 161 -18.13 -5.98 9.80
N GLY A 162 -18.78 -4.88 9.46
CA GLY A 162 -20.21 -4.68 9.63
C GLY A 162 -20.64 -4.20 11.03
N THR A 163 -19.68 -3.95 11.93
CA THR A 163 -19.97 -3.39 13.27
C THR A 163 -19.51 -1.93 13.42
N GLY A 164 -18.82 -1.40 12.43
CA GLY A 164 -18.35 -0.01 12.40
C GLY A 164 -19.15 0.89 11.48
N VAL A 165 -18.52 1.97 11.07
CA VAL A 165 -19.16 3.02 10.25
C VAL A 165 -18.83 2.94 8.77
N VAL A 166 -17.88 2.07 8.37
CA VAL A 166 -17.53 1.89 6.97
C VAL A 166 -18.58 1.03 6.28
N PRO A 167 -19.19 1.50 5.18
CA PRO A 167 -20.13 0.69 4.40
C PRO A 167 -19.36 -0.32 3.55
N VAL A 168 -18.79 -1.36 4.21
CA VAL A 168 -17.89 -2.35 3.58
C VAL A 168 -18.51 -3.01 2.37
N ASP A 169 -19.81 -3.33 2.44
CA ASP A 169 -20.58 -3.88 1.33
C ASP A 169 -20.57 -2.97 0.10
N LYS A 170 -20.73 -1.65 0.30
CA LYS A 170 -20.70 -0.66 -0.77
C LYS A 170 -19.28 -0.43 -1.32
N VAL A 171 -18.27 -0.51 -0.45
CA VAL A 171 -16.86 -0.48 -0.89
C VAL A 171 -16.58 -1.64 -1.84
N LEU A 172 -17.00 -2.85 -1.48
CA LEU A 172 -16.82 -4.03 -2.34
C LEU A 172 -17.63 -3.92 -3.63
N GLN A 173 -18.87 -3.44 -3.58
CA GLN A 173 -19.70 -3.19 -4.78
C GLN A 173 -19.05 -2.15 -5.71
N GLU A 174 -18.46 -1.09 -5.17
CA GLU A 174 -17.77 -0.08 -5.98
C GLU A 174 -16.53 -0.65 -6.66
N LEU A 175 -15.73 -1.46 -5.96
CA LEU A 175 -14.57 -2.14 -6.53
C LEU A 175 -14.98 -3.12 -7.66
N ASP A 176 -16.03 -3.90 -7.44
CA ASP A 176 -16.59 -4.81 -8.44
C ASP A 176 -17.09 -4.03 -9.68
N ALA A 177 -17.84 -2.95 -9.49
CA ALA A 177 -18.30 -2.08 -10.56
C ALA A 177 -17.17 -1.41 -11.37
N GLN A 178 -15.99 -1.28 -10.78
CA GLN A 178 -14.77 -0.81 -11.44
C GLN A 178 -14.03 -1.93 -12.20
N GLY A 179 -14.42 -3.20 -12.00
CA GLY A 179 -13.71 -4.37 -12.52
C GLY A 179 -12.38 -4.61 -11.80
N TYR A 180 -12.30 -4.27 -10.51
CA TYR A 180 -11.11 -4.46 -9.71
C TYR A 180 -10.87 -5.95 -9.44
N ASP A 181 -9.70 -6.44 -9.84
CA ASP A 181 -9.23 -7.83 -9.67
C ASP A 181 -7.96 -7.94 -8.82
N GLY A 182 -7.62 -6.88 -8.10
CA GLY A 182 -6.44 -6.81 -7.22
C GLY A 182 -6.66 -7.50 -5.86
N TYR A 183 -5.73 -7.23 -4.94
CA TYR A 183 -5.72 -7.86 -3.61
C TYR A 183 -6.42 -6.99 -2.57
N LEU A 184 -7.28 -7.62 -1.78
CA LEU A 184 -7.83 -7.06 -0.54
C LEU A 184 -6.95 -7.51 0.62
N ILE A 185 -6.41 -6.57 1.35
CA ILE A 185 -5.55 -6.78 2.52
C ILE A 185 -6.38 -6.46 3.76
N ILE A 186 -6.50 -7.43 4.66
CA ILE A 186 -7.35 -7.38 5.86
C ILE A 186 -6.52 -7.49 7.14
#